data_c2971934214bf88809b6593abd02f008
#
_entry.id   c2971934214bf88809b6593abd02f008
#
_cell.length_a   1.000
_cell.length_b   1.000
_cell.length_c   1.000
_cell.angle_alpha   90.00
_cell.angle_beta   90.00
_cell.angle_gamma   90.00
#
_symmetry.space_group_name_H-M   'P 1'
#
loop_
_entity.id
_entity.type
_entity.pdbx_description
1 polymer ?
#
loop_
_entity_poly.entity_id
_entity_poly.type
_entity_poly.pdbx_seq_one_letter_code
_entity_poly.pdbx_strand_id
1 'polypeptide(L)'
;MGCASFQSKQEEDIEVQFERAKKFLEKKKYFRAQEEFNNLVIRGTHTDLGDDAQFYLAESYYLNKEYLLAITEYDRLIRRMGFSPYVEKARWRVCQCYVNESPKYYNDQTNTEKALSKLQELLDDYSNSEYRKEAMGLIDELRNKLARKEYATGVLYIKM
;
A
#
# COMPACT_ATOMS: atom_id res chain seq x y z
N MET A 1 -12.59 6.56 52.74
CA MET A 1 -11.63 5.71 52.07
C MET A 1 -12.31 5.07 50.88
N GLY A 2 -12.18 5.67 49.73
CA GLY A 2 -12.76 5.19 48.46
C GLY A 2 -11.69 4.45 47.68
N CYS A 3 -11.71 3.12 47.68
CA CYS A 3 -10.96 2.33 46.73
C CYS A 3 -11.57 2.54 45.35
N ALA A 4 -10.93 3.38 44.55
CA ALA A 4 -11.19 3.40 43.14
C ALA A 4 -10.81 2.01 42.60
N SER A 5 -11.79 1.20 42.24
CA SER A 5 -11.60 -0.05 41.50
C SER A 5 -11.01 0.32 40.14
N PHE A 6 -9.72 0.17 40.01
CA PHE A 6 -9.02 0.13 38.71
C PHE A 6 -9.53 -1.12 38.01
N GLN A 7 -10.66 -0.98 37.29
CA GLN A 7 -11.08 -2.01 36.35
C GLN A 7 -9.98 -2.11 35.29
N SER A 8 -9.14 -3.13 35.42
CA SER A 8 -8.29 -3.57 34.33
C SER A 8 -9.19 -3.79 33.13
N LYS A 9 -9.07 -2.94 32.12
CA LYS A 9 -9.70 -3.15 30.81
C LYS A 9 -9.18 -4.53 30.38
N GLN A 10 -10.04 -5.55 30.42
CA GLN A 10 -9.69 -6.88 29.94
C GLN A 10 -9.11 -6.70 28.56
N GLU A 11 -7.87 -7.14 28.34
CA GLU A 11 -7.27 -7.09 27.02
C GLU A 11 -8.16 -7.91 26.08
N GLU A 12 -8.75 -7.23 25.12
CA GLU A 12 -9.56 -7.88 24.11
C GLU A 12 -8.70 -8.87 23.33
N ASP A 13 -9.25 -10.03 23.02
CA ASP A 13 -8.61 -11.04 22.21
C ASP A 13 -8.21 -10.48 20.84
N ILE A 14 -7.00 -10.78 20.41
CA ILE A 14 -6.41 -10.28 19.16
C ILE A 14 -7.27 -10.68 17.94
N GLU A 15 -7.78 -11.92 17.94
CA GLU A 15 -8.64 -12.40 16.87
C GLU A 15 -9.97 -11.64 16.81
N VAL A 16 -10.58 -11.35 17.96
CA VAL A 16 -11.83 -10.58 18.04
C VAL A 16 -11.62 -9.15 17.54
N GLN A 17 -10.52 -8.53 17.94
CA GLN A 17 -10.15 -7.19 17.48
C GLN A 17 -9.89 -7.17 15.96
N PHE A 18 -9.18 -8.18 15.43
CA PHE A 18 -8.90 -8.33 14.02
C PHE A 18 -10.17 -8.43 13.17
N GLU A 19 -11.09 -9.30 13.56
CA GLU A 19 -12.38 -9.45 12.88
C GLU A 19 -13.24 -8.16 12.95
N ARG A 20 -13.16 -7.43 14.05
CA ARG A 20 -13.80 -6.10 14.16
C ARG A 20 -13.18 -5.10 13.19
N ALA A 21 -11.86 -5.06 13.09
CA ALA A 21 -11.14 -4.20 12.16
C ALA A 21 -11.52 -4.49 10.71
N LYS A 22 -11.60 -5.77 10.32
CA LYS A 22 -12.07 -6.21 8.99
C LYS A 22 -13.50 -5.74 8.71
N LYS A 23 -14.40 -5.85 9.66
CA LYS A 23 -15.78 -5.33 9.53
C LYS A 23 -15.82 -3.81 9.33
N PHE A 24 -14.89 -3.04 9.91
CA PHE A 24 -14.78 -1.61 9.64
C PHE A 24 -14.31 -1.35 8.21
N LEU A 25 -13.36 -2.13 7.72
CA LEU A 25 -12.87 -2.06 6.35
C LEU A 25 -13.98 -2.33 5.32
N GLU A 26 -14.72 -3.41 5.50
CA GLU A 26 -15.88 -3.79 4.67
C GLU A 26 -16.95 -2.69 4.63
N LYS A 27 -17.20 -2.04 5.77
CA LYS A 27 -18.14 -0.91 5.89
C LYS A 27 -17.55 0.42 5.42
N LYS A 28 -16.37 0.41 4.80
CA LYS A 28 -15.62 1.60 4.32
C LYS A 28 -15.35 2.63 5.43
N LYS A 29 -15.29 2.19 6.68
CA LYS A 29 -14.92 3.02 7.83
C LYS A 29 -13.41 3.01 8.01
N TYR A 30 -12.70 3.51 7.00
CA TYR A 30 -11.25 3.34 6.84
C TYR A 30 -10.45 3.85 8.05
N PHE A 31 -10.75 5.04 8.59
CA PHE A 31 -10.07 5.57 9.77
C PHE A 31 -10.19 4.65 10.99
N ARG A 32 -11.37 4.06 11.22
CA ARG A 32 -11.54 3.11 12.33
C ARG A 32 -10.79 1.82 12.07
N ALA A 33 -10.78 1.34 10.83
CA ALA A 33 -9.99 0.17 10.44
C ALA A 33 -8.50 0.43 10.66
N GLN A 34 -7.99 1.60 10.24
CA GLN A 34 -6.59 2.02 10.45
C GLN A 34 -6.21 2.02 11.94
N GLU A 35 -7.04 2.61 12.79
CA GLU A 35 -6.82 2.65 14.25
C GLU A 35 -6.74 1.23 14.84
N GLU A 36 -7.70 0.37 14.52
CA GLU A 36 -7.73 -1.00 15.05
C GLU A 36 -6.57 -1.85 14.52
N PHE A 37 -6.27 -1.80 13.21
CA PHE A 37 -5.14 -2.54 12.65
C PHE A 37 -3.80 -2.01 13.15
N ASN A 38 -3.64 -0.71 13.34
CA ASN A 38 -2.43 -0.13 13.93
C ASN A 38 -2.20 -0.64 15.36
N ASN A 39 -3.26 -0.70 16.17
CA ASN A 39 -3.19 -1.28 17.51
C ASN A 39 -2.80 -2.77 17.47
N LEU A 40 -3.33 -3.52 16.51
CA LEU A 40 -2.99 -4.93 16.29
C LEU A 40 -1.52 -5.10 15.87
N VAL A 41 -1.01 -4.26 14.97
CA VAL A 41 0.40 -4.29 14.54
C VAL A 41 1.33 -4.03 15.74
N ILE A 42 0.98 -3.11 16.63
CA ILE A 42 1.78 -2.81 17.84
C ILE A 42 1.77 -3.99 18.81
N ARG A 43 0.61 -4.60 19.06
CA ARG A 43 0.43 -5.69 20.03
C ARG A 43 0.81 -7.05 19.47
N GLY A 44 0.61 -7.27 18.17
CA GLY A 44 0.67 -8.56 17.50
C GLY A 44 1.98 -8.87 16.79
N THR A 45 3.05 -8.10 17.03
CA THR A 45 4.34 -8.24 16.31
C THR A 45 4.96 -9.65 16.37
N HIS A 46 4.52 -10.48 17.31
CA HIS A 46 5.00 -11.85 17.52
C HIS A 46 3.87 -12.90 17.49
N THR A 47 2.71 -12.54 16.92
CA THR A 47 1.56 -13.45 16.78
C THR A 47 1.41 -13.89 15.32
N ASP A 48 0.68 -14.97 15.10
CA ASP A 48 0.36 -15.49 13.77
C ASP A 48 -0.45 -14.50 12.91
N LEU A 49 -1.10 -13.50 13.54
CA LEU A 49 -1.84 -12.44 12.87
C LEU A 49 -1.01 -11.15 12.59
N GLY A 50 0.29 -11.18 12.88
CA GLY A 50 1.12 -9.98 12.75
C GLY A 50 1.26 -9.47 11.32
N ASP A 51 1.43 -10.37 10.36
CA ASP A 51 1.53 -10.03 8.94
C ASP A 51 0.17 -9.72 8.32
N ASP A 52 -0.88 -10.42 8.73
CA ASP A 52 -2.26 -10.09 8.39
C ASP A 52 -2.59 -8.65 8.83
N ALA A 53 -2.35 -8.32 10.09
CA ALA A 53 -2.63 -6.98 10.63
C ALA A 53 -1.84 -5.89 9.89
N GLN A 54 -0.56 -6.14 9.59
CA GLN A 54 0.29 -5.21 8.84
C GLN A 54 -0.21 -5.03 7.41
N PHE A 55 -0.61 -6.12 6.74
CA PHE A 55 -1.17 -6.07 5.40
C PHE A 55 -2.50 -5.29 5.36
N TYR A 56 -3.43 -5.60 6.27
CA TYR A 56 -4.73 -4.92 6.29
C TYR A 56 -4.66 -3.48 6.79
N LEU A 57 -3.65 -3.10 7.59
CA LEU A 57 -3.36 -1.71 7.88
C LEU A 57 -3.01 -0.96 6.60
N ALA A 58 -2.10 -1.50 5.79
CA ALA A 58 -1.73 -0.93 4.49
C ALA A 58 -2.93 -0.86 3.52
N GLU A 59 -3.73 -1.94 3.42
CA GLU A 59 -4.97 -1.96 2.62
C GLU A 59 -5.97 -0.87 3.07
N SER A 60 -6.06 -0.59 4.37
CA SER A 60 -6.97 0.45 4.87
C SER A 60 -6.55 1.86 4.43
N TYR A 61 -5.23 2.13 4.40
CA TYR A 61 -4.69 3.36 3.81
C TYR A 61 -4.91 3.42 2.30
N TYR A 62 -4.65 2.32 1.59
CA TYR A 62 -4.84 2.22 0.14
C TYR A 62 -6.29 2.52 -0.26
N LEU A 63 -7.25 1.89 0.41
CA LEU A 63 -8.68 2.08 0.14
C LEU A 63 -9.18 3.47 0.52
N ASN A 64 -8.53 4.11 1.49
CA ASN A 64 -8.77 5.52 1.83
C ASN A 64 -8.06 6.51 0.90
N LYS A 65 -7.33 6.01 -0.13
CA LYS A 65 -6.53 6.79 -1.09
C LYS A 65 -5.35 7.55 -0.47
N GLU A 66 -4.90 7.12 0.69
CA GLU A 66 -3.71 7.63 1.38
C GLU A 66 -2.47 6.85 0.90
N TYR A 67 -2.19 6.95 -0.41
CA TYR A 67 -1.25 6.06 -1.10
C TYR A 67 0.18 6.10 -0.54
N LEU A 68 0.68 7.26 -0.11
CA LEU A 68 2.02 7.36 0.47
C LEU A 68 2.13 6.65 1.83
N LEU A 69 1.07 6.70 2.64
CA LEU A 69 1.00 5.95 3.89
C LEU A 69 0.87 4.45 3.61
N ALA A 70 0.04 4.07 2.64
CA ALA A 70 -0.08 2.68 2.21
C ALA A 70 1.27 2.10 1.76
N ILE A 71 2.04 2.82 0.93
CA ILE A 71 3.40 2.42 0.51
C ILE A 71 4.28 2.15 1.74
N THR A 72 4.26 3.05 2.73
CA THR A 72 5.07 2.92 3.94
C THR A 72 4.75 1.62 4.69
N GLU A 73 3.46 1.30 4.84
CA GLU A 73 3.03 0.11 5.59
C GLU A 73 3.24 -1.19 4.78
N TYR A 74 3.03 -1.18 3.45
CA TYR A 74 3.40 -2.32 2.59
C TYR A 74 4.91 -2.57 2.58
N ASP A 75 5.73 -1.53 2.46
CA ASP A 75 7.19 -1.65 2.52
C ASP A 75 7.67 -2.17 3.88
N ARG A 76 6.96 -1.85 4.97
CA ARG A 76 7.24 -2.41 6.30
C ARG A 76 7.00 -3.92 6.32
N LEU A 77 5.89 -4.40 5.75
CA LEU A 77 5.60 -5.83 5.60
C LEU A 77 6.67 -6.51 4.76
N ILE A 78 6.95 -5.99 3.56
CA ILE A 78 7.93 -6.57 2.61
C ILE A 78 9.31 -6.73 3.27
N ARG A 79 9.77 -5.72 4.02
CA ARG A 79 11.11 -5.72 4.63
C ARG A 79 11.20 -6.56 5.90
N ARG A 80 10.16 -6.60 6.72
CA ARG A 80 10.20 -7.25 8.03
C ARG A 80 9.62 -8.65 8.04
N MET A 81 8.72 -8.94 7.11
CA MET A 81 7.95 -10.18 7.04
C MET A 81 8.08 -10.84 5.66
N GLY A 82 9.33 -10.97 5.18
CA GLY A 82 9.65 -11.43 3.83
C GLY A 82 9.13 -12.84 3.47
N PHE A 83 8.72 -13.64 4.46
CA PHE A 83 8.11 -14.96 4.26
C PHE A 83 6.59 -14.94 4.31
N SER A 84 5.96 -13.78 4.52
CA SER A 84 4.51 -13.63 4.52
C SER A 84 3.93 -13.94 3.14
N PRO A 85 2.78 -14.64 3.06
CA PRO A 85 2.07 -14.88 1.81
C PRO A 85 1.59 -13.59 1.13
N TYR A 86 1.59 -12.48 1.86
CA TYR A 86 1.16 -11.18 1.34
C TYR A 86 2.26 -10.41 0.59
N VAL A 87 3.53 -10.87 0.59
CA VAL A 87 4.66 -10.08 0.06
C VAL A 87 4.46 -9.73 -1.42
N GLU A 88 4.10 -10.69 -2.27
CA GLU A 88 3.86 -10.43 -3.70
C GLU A 88 2.71 -9.44 -3.89
N LYS A 89 1.60 -9.65 -3.20
CA LYS A 89 0.44 -8.75 -3.27
C LYS A 89 0.76 -7.35 -2.73
N ALA A 90 1.56 -7.25 -1.67
CA ALA A 90 2.01 -5.97 -1.14
C ALA A 90 2.88 -5.21 -2.14
N ARG A 91 3.81 -5.89 -2.82
CA ARG A 91 4.62 -5.29 -3.91
C ARG A 91 3.75 -4.80 -5.06
N TRP A 92 2.76 -5.60 -5.46
CA TRP A 92 1.78 -5.15 -6.46
C TRP A 92 1.02 -3.90 -6.01
N ARG A 93 0.56 -3.85 -4.75
CA ARG A 93 -0.10 -2.67 -4.18
C ARG A 93 0.79 -1.43 -4.16
N VAL A 94 2.09 -1.59 -3.85
CA VAL A 94 3.07 -0.48 -3.95
C VAL A 94 3.13 0.07 -5.37
N CYS A 95 3.16 -0.81 -6.39
CA CYS A 95 3.10 -0.37 -7.79
C CYS A 95 1.83 0.44 -8.07
N GLN A 96 0.67 -0.08 -7.67
CA GLN A 96 -0.62 0.60 -7.85
C GLN A 96 -0.68 1.96 -7.11
N CYS A 97 -0.09 2.06 -5.92
CA CYS A 97 0.01 3.33 -5.20
C CYS A 97 0.79 4.37 -6.01
N TYR A 98 1.99 4.03 -6.51
CA TYR A 98 2.77 4.96 -7.34
C TYR A 98 2.09 5.30 -8.66
N VAL A 99 1.35 4.36 -9.27
CA VAL A 99 0.53 4.63 -10.47
C VAL A 99 -0.56 5.66 -10.17
N ASN A 100 -1.26 5.50 -9.02
CA ASN A 100 -2.28 6.45 -8.59
C ASN A 100 -1.71 7.83 -8.24
N GLU A 101 -0.48 7.89 -7.69
CA GLU A 101 0.25 9.13 -7.40
C GLU A 101 0.92 9.73 -8.64
N SER A 102 0.91 9.04 -9.77
CA SER A 102 1.51 9.51 -11.02
C SER A 102 0.70 10.66 -11.61
N PRO A 103 1.25 11.88 -11.71
CA PRO A 103 0.52 13.07 -12.11
C PRO A 103 0.27 13.12 -13.63
N LYS A 104 -0.37 14.19 -14.10
CA LYS A 104 -0.50 14.48 -15.53
C LYS A 104 0.88 14.70 -16.16
N TYR A 105 1.02 14.38 -17.46
CA TYR A 105 2.31 14.34 -18.17
C TYR A 105 3.14 15.63 -18.10
N TYR A 106 2.50 16.80 -17.94
CA TYR A 106 3.19 18.10 -17.89
C TYR A 106 3.73 18.49 -16.50
N ASN A 107 3.43 17.69 -15.47
CA ASN A 107 3.94 17.89 -14.10
C ASN A 107 5.25 17.12 -13.88
N ASP A 108 5.79 17.19 -12.68
CA ASP A 108 6.90 16.35 -12.24
C ASP A 108 6.54 14.86 -12.35
N GLN A 109 7.43 14.05 -12.96
CA GLN A 109 7.15 12.63 -13.23
C GLN A 109 7.86 11.67 -12.26
N THR A 110 8.38 12.17 -11.15
CA THR A 110 9.11 11.34 -10.16
C THR A 110 8.32 10.11 -9.72
N ASN A 111 7.00 10.26 -9.45
CA ASN A 111 6.16 9.12 -9.08
C ASN A 111 5.88 8.19 -10.26
N THR A 112 5.83 8.69 -11.49
CA THR A 112 5.71 7.87 -12.70
C THR A 112 6.95 6.99 -12.90
N GLU A 113 8.13 7.53 -12.71
CA GLU A 113 9.40 6.80 -12.79
C GLU A 113 9.53 5.74 -11.69
N LYS A 114 9.12 6.08 -10.45
CA LYS A 114 9.04 5.13 -9.34
C LYS A 114 8.05 3.99 -9.65
N ALA A 115 6.88 4.30 -10.21
CA ALA A 115 5.91 3.29 -10.63
C ALA A 115 6.52 2.32 -11.65
N LEU A 116 7.20 2.84 -12.67
CA LEU A 116 7.88 2.04 -13.69
C LEU A 116 8.95 1.12 -13.07
N SER A 117 9.80 1.66 -12.18
CA SER A 117 10.82 0.88 -11.49
C SER A 117 10.18 -0.25 -10.66
N LYS A 118 9.14 0.04 -9.88
CA LYS A 118 8.48 -0.96 -9.03
C LYS A 118 7.73 -2.02 -9.83
N LEU A 119 7.12 -1.65 -10.96
CA LEU A 119 6.48 -2.60 -11.87
C LEU A 119 7.51 -3.53 -12.51
N GLN A 120 8.67 -3.01 -12.91
CA GLN A 120 9.75 -3.83 -13.48
C GLN A 120 10.34 -4.77 -12.43
N GLU A 121 10.64 -4.28 -11.21
CA GLU A 121 11.10 -5.11 -10.08
C GLU A 121 10.12 -6.27 -9.80
N LEU A 122 8.80 -6.00 -9.82
CA LEU A 122 7.78 -7.03 -9.62
C LEU A 122 7.85 -8.11 -10.71
N LEU A 123 7.98 -7.71 -11.98
CA LEU A 123 8.04 -8.65 -13.10
C LEU A 123 9.31 -9.49 -13.11
N ASP A 124 10.42 -8.92 -12.65
CA ASP A 124 11.72 -9.59 -12.57
C ASP A 124 11.74 -10.62 -11.42
N ASP A 125 11.20 -10.23 -10.25
CA ASP A 125 11.15 -11.09 -9.07
C ASP A 125 10.07 -12.19 -9.15
N TYR A 126 8.96 -11.92 -9.85
CA TYR A 126 7.80 -12.81 -9.95
C TYR A 126 7.40 -13.08 -11.42
N SER A 127 8.18 -13.91 -12.10
CA SER A 127 7.97 -14.21 -13.53
C SER A 127 6.59 -14.82 -13.86
N ASN A 128 5.99 -15.55 -12.91
CA ASN A 128 4.68 -16.20 -13.03
C ASN A 128 3.57 -15.48 -12.23
N SER A 129 3.76 -14.22 -11.89
CA SER A 129 2.77 -13.42 -11.16
C SER A 129 1.41 -13.36 -11.87
N GLU A 130 0.33 -13.48 -11.11
CA GLU A 130 -1.03 -13.22 -11.61
C GLU A 130 -1.20 -11.76 -12.08
N TYR A 131 -0.41 -10.82 -11.55
CA TYR A 131 -0.43 -9.38 -11.88
C TYR A 131 0.35 -9.05 -13.16
N ARG A 132 1.07 -10.01 -13.76
CA ARG A 132 1.98 -9.79 -14.90
C ARG A 132 1.32 -9.03 -16.05
N LYS A 133 0.14 -9.48 -16.48
CA LYS A 133 -0.55 -8.89 -17.63
C LYS A 133 -0.94 -7.42 -17.35
N GLU A 134 -1.45 -7.15 -16.16
CA GLU A 134 -1.86 -5.80 -15.74
C GLU A 134 -0.63 -4.91 -15.59
N ALA A 135 0.44 -5.41 -14.97
CA ALA A 135 1.70 -4.69 -14.80
C ALA A 135 2.31 -4.26 -16.14
N MET A 136 2.33 -5.13 -17.14
CA MET A 136 2.82 -4.81 -18.49
C MET A 136 1.99 -3.71 -19.14
N GLY A 137 0.65 -3.77 -19.03
CA GLY A 137 -0.24 -2.72 -19.54
C GLY A 137 0.03 -1.37 -18.88
N LEU A 138 0.22 -1.34 -17.55
CA LEU A 138 0.57 -0.11 -16.83
C LEU A 138 1.95 0.44 -17.24
N ILE A 139 2.93 -0.41 -17.47
CA ILE A 139 4.25 0.01 -17.99
C ILE A 139 4.11 0.74 -19.32
N ASP A 140 3.32 0.18 -20.24
CA ASP A 140 3.11 0.80 -21.56
C ASP A 140 2.39 2.15 -21.43
N GLU A 141 1.38 2.25 -20.58
CA GLU A 141 0.66 3.52 -20.30
C GLU A 141 1.59 4.59 -19.72
N LEU A 142 2.43 4.22 -18.75
CA LEU A 142 3.35 5.16 -18.10
C LEU A 142 4.48 5.59 -19.05
N ARG A 143 5.01 4.68 -19.86
CA ARG A 143 6.00 5.00 -20.92
C ARG A 143 5.42 5.96 -21.95
N ASN A 144 4.18 5.74 -22.40
CA ASN A 144 3.49 6.67 -23.30
C ASN A 144 3.28 8.05 -22.66
N LYS A 145 2.99 8.11 -21.36
CA LYS A 145 2.88 9.37 -20.61
C LYS A 145 4.21 10.14 -20.62
N LEU A 146 5.34 9.46 -20.35
CA LEU A 146 6.67 10.09 -20.38
C LEU A 146 7.04 10.54 -21.80
N ALA A 147 6.83 9.71 -22.81
CA ALA A 147 7.08 10.07 -24.21
C ALA A 147 6.28 11.32 -24.65
N ARG A 148 5.03 11.42 -24.19
CA ARG A 148 4.20 12.62 -24.43
C ARG A 148 4.77 13.87 -23.79
N LYS A 149 5.34 13.78 -22.58
CA LYS A 149 6.03 14.88 -21.91
C LYS A 149 7.22 15.35 -22.74
N GLU A 150 8.09 14.41 -23.12
CA GLU A 150 9.29 14.71 -23.92
C GLU A 150 8.93 15.37 -25.26
N TYR A 151 7.94 14.82 -25.97
CA TYR A 151 7.45 15.40 -27.21
C TYR A 151 6.94 16.84 -27.01
N ALA A 152 6.10 17.08 -25.99
CA ALA A 152 5.57 18.41 -25.70
C ALA A 152 6.69 19.41 -25.37
N THR A 153 7.70 18.98 -24.61
CA THR A 153 8.88 19.78 -24.27
C THR A 153 9.68 20.12 -25.55
N GLY A 154 9.94 19.14 -26.42
CA GLY A 154 10.63 19.35 -27.69
C GLY A 154 9.90 20.34 -28.61
N VAL A 155 8.57 20.24 -28.70
CA VAL A 155 7.76 21.19 -29.49
C VAL A 155 7.86 22.62 -28.94
N LEU A 156 7.95 22.80 -27.63
CA LEU A 156 8.14 24.14 -27.05
C LEU A 156 9.49 24.74 -27.44
N TYR A 157 10.58 23.95 -27.38
CA TYR A 157 11.91 24.42 -27.78
C TYR A 157 12.01 24.82 -29.25
N ILE A 158 11.30 24.14 -30.15
CA ILE A 158 11.30 24.48 -31.57
C ILE A 158 10.58 25.82 -31.86
N LYS A 159 9.62 26.18 -31.00
CA LYS A 159 8.82 27.44 -31.18
C LYS A 159 9.44 28.68 -30.52
N MET A 160 10.48 28.49 -29.72
CA MET A 160 11.24 29.58 -29.09
C MET A 160 12.38 30.06 -29.99
#